data_f6049d457e748c9d3218e3a6df68064a
#
_entry.id   f6049d457e748c9d3218e3a6df68064a
#
_cell.length_a   1.000
_cell.length_b   1.000
_cell.length_c   1.000
_cell.angle_alpha   90.00
_cell.angle_beta   90.00
_cell.angle_gamma   90.00
#
_symmetry.space_group_name_H-M   'P 1'
#
loop_
_entity.id
_entity.type
_entity.pdbx_description
1 polymer ?
#
loop_
_entity_poly.entity_id
_entity_poly.type
_entity_poly.pdbx_seq_one_letter_code
_entity_poly.pdbx_strand_id
1 'polypeptide(L)'
;MEKLNINQWAAEDRPREKMMQKGVEALSDAELLAILIGSGNTEETAVTLMQRILAACGNDLNRLGKWEVRDFSRFKGMSPAKSITVMASLELGKRRKLQERSGRTAIRSSADIYELFHPLLCDLATEEFWVLLMNHAAKVIDKVRISRGGIDQTTADVRSILREALLQRATQIALIHNHPSGNPHPSNDDQRLTELVRKAAQTMNIHLTDHVIVTDGSHYSFNDEGLL
;
A
#
# COMPACT_ATOMS: atom_id res chain seq x y z
N MET A 1 40.94 2.75 -7.08
CA MET A 1 40.35 2.24 -8.32
C MET A 1 39.60 3.37 -8.99
N GLU A 2 39.96 3.66 -10.23
CA GLU A 2 39.32 4.70 -11.03
C GLU A 2 37.87 4.27 -11.33
N LYS A 3 36.91 5.17 -11.10
CA LYS A 3 35.48 4.88 -11.30
C LYS A 3 35.20 4.76 -12.80
N LEU A 4 34.82 3.59 -13.28
CA LEU A 4 34.28 3.42 -14.62
C LEU A 4 32.89 4.09 -14.72
N ASN A 5 32.74 5.04 -15.63
CA ASN A 5 31.47 5.61 -15.97
C ASN A 5 30.60 4.52 -16.66
N ILE A 6 29.26 4.53 -16.47
CA ILE A 6 28.35 3.59 -17.13
C ILE A 6 28.57 3.52 -18.65
N ASN A 7 28.93 4.63 -19.27
CA ASN A 7 29.25 4.70 -20.71
C ASN A 7 30.51 3.90 -21.11
N GLN A 8 31.36 3.54 -20.15
CA GLN A 8 32.57 2.72 -20.34
C GLN A 8 32.33 1.23 -20.11
N TRP A 9 31.11 0.87 -19.63
CA TRP A 9 30.71 -0.53 -19.47
C TRP A 9 30.46 -1.17 -20.84
N ALA A 10 30.52 -2.49 -20.92
CA ALA A 10 30.03 -3.21 -22.09
C ALA A 10 28.56 -2.86 -22.33
N ALA A 11 28.14 -2.78 -23.57
CA ALA A 11 26.76 -2.34 -23.91
C ALA A 11 25.72 -3.24 -23.22
N GLU A 12 25.99 -4.52 -23.11
CA GLU A 12 25.12 -5.52 -22.47
C GLU A 12 24.96 -5.33 -20.94
N ASP A 13 25.86 -4.59 -20.30
CA ASP A 13 25.84 -4.30 -18.86
C ASP A 13 25.24 -2.93 -18.54
N ARG A 14 25.04 -2.08 -19.55
CA ARG A 14 24.40 -0.77 -19.36
C ARG A 14 22.90 -0.98 -19.20
N PRO A 15 22.27 -0.47 -18.13
CA PRO A 15 20.89 -0.81 -17.80
C PRO A 15 19.87 -0.55 -18.93
N ARG A 16 20.00 0.57 -19.68
CA ARG A 16 19.08 0.88 -20.79
C ARG A 16 19.26 -0.04 -21.98
N GLU A 17 20.47 -0.29 -22.38
CA GLU A 17 20.84 -1.21 -23.47
C GLU A 17 20.48 -2.65 -23.12
N LYS A 18 20.74 -3.05 -21.88
CA LYS A 18 20.36 -4.36 -21.31
C LYS A 18 18.83 -4.54 -21.36
N MET A 19 18.08 -3.51 -20.97
CA MET A 19 16.61 -3.54 -21.03
C MET A 19 16.12 -3.70 -22.48
N MET A 20 16.73 -3.00 -23.43
CA MET A 20 16.34 -3.08 -24.86
C MET A 20 16.66 -4.44 -25.47
N GLN A 21 17.78 -5.07 -25.08
CA GLN A 21 18.23 -6.32 -25.68
C GLN A 21 17.65 -7.57 -25.00
N LYS A 22 17.52 -7.54 -23.65
CA LYS A 22 17.17 -8.71 -22.83
C LYS A 22 15.81 -8.59 -22.14
N GLY A 23 15.12 -7.46 -22.30
CA GLY A 23 13.83 -7.19 -21.64
C GLY A 23 13.99 -6.65 -20.21
N VAL A 24 12.87 -6.15 -19.67
CA VAL A 24 12.82 -5.55 -18.33
C VAL A 24 13.14 -6.57 -17.21
N GLU A 25 12.78 -7.82 -17.42
CA GLU A 25 12.94 -8.92 -16.46
C GLU A 25 14.41 -9.30 -16.20
N ALA A 26 15.31 -8.90 -17.11
CA ALA A 26 16.74 -9.14 -16.94
C ALA A 26 17.43 -8.12 -16.00
N LEU A 27 16.73 -7.05 -15.59
CA LEU A 27 17.29 -5.99 -14.74
C LEU A 27 17.00 -6.26 -13.27
N SER A 28 18.01 -5.96 -12.44
CA SER A 28 17.84 -5.86 -10.99
C SER A 28 17.07 -4.59 -10.61
N ASP A 29 16.49 -4.56 -9.40
CA ASP A 29 15.81 -3.36 -8.87
C ASP A 29 16.72 -2.13 -8.89
N ALA A 30 18.00 -2.30 -8.57
CA ALA A 30 18.98 -1.22 -8.61
C ALA A 30 19.19 -0.66 -10.03
N GLU A 31 19.20 -1.53 -11.05
CA GLU A 31 19.32 -1.11 -12.44
C GLU A 31 18.05 -0.41 -12.93
N LEU A 32 16.86 -0.89 -12.54
CA LEU A 32 15.58 -0.23 -12.84
C LEU A 32 15.51 1.17 -12.23
N LEU A 33 15.84 1.29 -10.95
CA LEU A 33 15.90 2.57 -10.26
C LEU A 33 16.97 3.51 -10.83
N ALA A 34 18.12 2.96 -11.28
CA ALA A 34 19.18 3.73 -11.92
C ALA A 34 18.74 4.34 -13.25
N ILE A 35 17.90 3.64 -14.02
CA ILE A 35 17.29 4.19 -15.24
C ILE A 35 16.44 5.42 -14.93
N LEU A 36 15.66 5.37 -13.84
CA LEU A 36 14.77 6.46 -13.43
C LEU A 36 15.53 7.72 -13.02
N ILE A 37 16.61 7.58 -12.24
CA ILE A 37 17.38 8.73 -11.78
C ILE A 37 18.38 9.27 -12.83
N GLY A 38 18.67 8.49 -13.86
CA GLY A 38 19.46 8.85 -15.02
C GLY A 38 20.97 9.01 -14.79
N SER A 39 21.40 9.46 -13.62
CA SER A 39 22.82 9.71 -13.30
C SER A 39 23.12 9.49 -11.82
N GLY A 40 24.33 9.03 -11.51
CA GLY A 40 24.86 9.00 -10.14
C GLY A 40 25.38 10.35 -9.68
N ASN A 41 26.49 10.33 -8.99
CA ASN A 41 27.25 11.52 -8.56
C ASN A 41 28.71 11.41 -9.03
N THR A 42 29.57 12.33 -8.57
CA THR A 42 31.01 12.35 -8.92
C THR A 42 31.77 11.11 -8.43
N GLU A 43 31.27 10.41 -7.42
CA GLU A 43 31.97 9.30 -6.74
C GLU A 43 31.40 7.92 -7.12
N GLU A 44 30.15 7.86 -7.53
CA GLU A 44 29.46 6.58 -7.81
C GLU A 44 28.52 6.67 -9.03
N THR A 45 28.29 5.51 -9.67
CA THR A 45 27.35 5.41 -10.79
C THR A 45 25.89 5.44 -10.29
N ALA A 46 24.94 5.62 -11.19
CA ALA A 46 23.51 5.54 -10.84
C ALA A 46 23.17 4.17 -10.23
N VAL A 47 23.72 3.08 -10.77
CA VAL A 47 23.48 1.72 -10.26
C VAL A 47 24.04 1.55 -8.86
N THR A 48 25.29 1.96 -8.62
CA THR A 48 25.92 1.86 -7.28
C THR A 48 25.19 2.72 -6.24
N LEU A 49 24.73 3.92 -6.63
CA LEU A 49 23.93 4.77 -5.78
C LEU A 49 22.60 4.08 -5.38
N MET A 50 21.91 3.46 -6.34
CA MET A 50 20.67 2.74 -6.04
C MET A 50 20.89 1.46 -5.23
N GLN A 51 21.98 0.73 -5.46
CA GLN A 51 22.35 -0.42 -4.61
C GLN A 51 22.53 0.02 -3.15
N ARG A 52 23.20 1.15 -2.92
CA ARG A 52 23.41 1.70 -1.56
C ARG A 52 22.11 2.17 -0.92
N ILE A 53 21.19 2.75 -1.69
CA ILE A 53 19.87 3.16 -1.21
C ILE A 53 19.02 1.93 -0.86
N LEU A 54 18.99 0.92 -1.73
CA LEU A 54 18.28 -0.32 -1.47
C LEU A 54 18.83 -1.05 -0.24
N ALA A 55 20.14 -1.12 -0.08
CA ALA A 55 20.75 -1.71 1.11
C ALA A 55 20.31 -0.99 2.41
N ALA A 56 20.16 0.34 2.38
CA ALA A 56 19.71 1.11 3.53
C ALA A 56 18.25 0.84 3.93
N CYS A 57 17.41 0.37 3.00
CA CYS A 57 16.05 -0.08 3.31
C CYS A 57 15.91 -1.61 3.37
N GLY A 58 17.04 -2.34 3.46
CA GLY A 58 17.06 -3.80 3.60
C GLY A 58 16.74 -4.54 2.29
N ASN A 59 16.96 -3.92 1.14
CA ASN A 59 16.59 -4.42 -0.20
C ASN A 59 15.09 -4.72 -0.34
N ASP A 60 14.25 -3.94 0.35
CA ASP A 60 12.81 -4.09 0.38
C ASP A 60 12.14 -2.89 -0.30
N LEU A 61 11.47 -3.12 -1.43
CA LEU A 61 10.77 -2.08 -2.18
C LEU A 61 9.56 -1.52 -1.42
N ASN A 62 8.94 -2.30 -0.51
CA ASN A 62 7.85 -1.80 0.32
C ASN A 62 8.38 -0.79 1.34
N ARG A 63 9.57 -1.04 1.91
CA ARG A 63 10.23 -0.07 2.79
C ARG A 63 10.66 1.17 2.03
N LEU A 64 11.19 1.01 0.81
CA LEU A 64 11.55 2.13 -0.05
C LEU A 64 10.31 2.99 -0.38
N GLY A 65 9.15 2.37 -0.57
CA GLY A 65 7.87 3.03 -0.85
C GLY A 65 7.36 3.92 0.29
N LYS A 66 7.88 3.73 1.50
CA LYS A 66 7.54 4.56 2.69
C LYS A 66 8.44 5.78 2.84
N TRP A 67 9.51 5.90 2.05
CA TRP A 67 10.45 6.99 2.14
C TRP A 67 9.87 8.28 1.57
N GLU A 68 10.25 9.40 2.21
CA GLU A 68 9.97 10.75 1.76
C GLU A 68 11.20 11.37 1.09
N VAL A 69 11.03 12.51 0.43
CA VAL A 69 12.15 13.25 -0.22
C VAL A 69 13.33 13.47 0.72
N ARG A 70 13.07 13.75 2.00
CA ARG A 70 14.10 13.94 3.03
C ARG A 70 14.97 12.69 3.26
N ASP A 71 14.40 11.48 3.11
CA ASP A 71 15.13 10.23 3.34
C ASP A 71 16.10 9.96 2.20
N PHE A 72 15.69 10.22 0.97
CA PHE A 72 16.56 10.18 -0.20
C PHE A 72 17.65 11.24 -0.17
N SER A 73 17.36 12.45 0.33
CA SER A 73 18.30 13.57 0.38
C SER A 73 19.54 13.34 1.27
N ARG A 74 19.51 12.29 2.12
CA ARG A 74 20.69 11.86 2.89
C ARG A 74 21.79 11.24 2.02
N PHE A 75 21.45 10.86 0.79
CA PHE A 75 22.38 10.21 -0.13
C PHE A 75 22.94 11.23 -1.13
N LYS A 76 24.26 11.41 -1.10
CA LYS A 76 24.95 12.29 -2.06
C LYS A 76 24.63 11.83 -3.48
N GLY A 77 24.13 12.74 -4.32
CA GLY A 77 23.70 12.44 -5.69
C GLY A 77 22.19 12.28 -5.89
N MET A 78 21.42 12.26 -4.79
CA MET A 78 19.96 12.33 -4.83
C MET A 78 19.51 13.79 -4.69
N SER A 79 19.03 14.35 -5.79
CA SER A 79 18.34 15.65 -5.77
C SER A 79 16.85 15.46 -5.46
N PRO A 80 16.12 16.51 -5.05
CA PRO A 80 14.67 16.44 -4.90
C PRO A 80 13.96 15.90 -6.15
N ALA A 81 14.38 16.32 -7.35
CA ALA A 81 13.81 15.85 -8.61
C ALA A 81 13.98 14.34 -8.80
N LYS A 82 15.18 13.78 -8.54
CA LYS A 82 15.43 12.34 -8.60
C LYS A 82 14.59 11.58 -7.59
N SER A 83 14.47 12.09 -6.37
CA SER A 83 13.65 11.50 -5.31
C SER A 83 12.18 11.43 -5.71
N ILE A 84 11.64 12.53 -6.25
CA ILE A 84 10.26 12.60 -6.74
C ILE A 84 10.03 11.62 -7.89
N THR A 85 10.99 11.46 -8.80
CA THR A 85 10.88 10.49 -9.91
C THR A 85 10.77 9.05 -9.37
N VAL A 86 11.57 8.68 -8.40
CA VAL A 86 11.48 7.35 -7.76
C VAL A 86 10.15 7.17 -7.05
N MET A 87 9.75 8.14 -6.22
CA MET A 87 8.46 8.09 -5.50
C MET A 87 7.27 7.99 -6.46
N ALA A 88 7.27 8.75 -7.54
CA ALA A 88 6.21 8.72 -8.55
C ALA A 88 6.13 7.35 -9.24
N SER A 89 7.26 6.70 -9.53
CA SER A 89 7.28 5.36 -10.14
C SER A 89 6.72 4.28 -9.20
N LEU A 90 7.06 4.35 -7.91
CA LEU A 90 6.51 3.44 -6.88
C LEU A 90 5.00 3.64 -6.71
N GLU A 91 4.54 4.89 -6.69
CA GLU A 91 3.11 5.21 -6.63
C GLU A 91 2.35 4.70 -7.86
N LEU A 92 2.91 4.83 -9.07
CA LEU A 92 2.30 4.27 -10.28
C LEU A 92 2.20 2.75 -10.23
N GLY A 93 3.22 2.06 -9.73
CA GLY A 93 3.20 0.62 -9.50
C GLY A 93 2.08 0.21 -8.54
N LYS A 94 1.92 0.95 -7.45
CA LYS A 94 0.83 0.79 -6.47
C LYS A 94 -0.55 0.97 -7.12
N ARG A 95 -0.76 2.05 -7.88
CA ARG A 95 -2.03 2.31 -8.60
C ARG A 95 -2.35 1.24 -9.63
N ARG A 96 -1.35 0.75 -10.37
CA ARG A 96 -1.52 -0.36 -11.31
C ARG A 96 -2.05 -1.60 -10.60
N LYS A 97 -1.41 -2.00 -9.49
CA LYS A 97 -1.85 -3.15 -8.67
C LYS A 97 -3.30 -2.99 -8.17
N LEU A 98 -3.72 -1.75 -7.84
CA LEU A 98 -5.11 -1.45 -7.46
C LEU A 98 -6.08 -1.61 -8.62
N GLN A 99 -5.70 -1.16 -9.84
CA GLN A 99 -6.55 -1.31 -11.04
C GLN A 99 -6.73 -2.77 -11.44
N GLU A 100 -5.68 -3.58 -11.37
CA GLU A 100 -5.74 -5.03 -11.63
C GLU A 100 -6.71 -5.76 -10.66
N ARG A 101 -6.84 -5.25 -9.43
CA ARG A 101 -7.73 -5.80 -8.40
C ARG A 101 -9.17 -5.29 -8.46
N SER A 102 -9.41 -4.09 -9.03
CA SER A 102 -10.77 -3.57 -9.20
C SER A 102 -11.60 -4.39 -10.20
N GLY A 103 -11.00 -5.31 -10.97
CA GLY A 103 -11.67 -6.31 -11.78
C GLY A 103 -12.18 -7.54 -11.02
N ARG A 104 -11.86 -7.72 -9.73
CA ARG A 104 -12.43 -8.78 -8.89
C ARG A 104 -13.88 -8.45 -8.54
N THR A 105 -14.79 -9.24 -9.06
CA THR A 105 -16.22 -8.96 -9.04
C THR A 105 -16.91 -9.29 -7.72
N ALA A 106 -16.31 -10.09 -6.84
CA ALA A 106 -16.93 -10.49 -5.56
C ALA A 106 -15.88 -10.79 -4.48
N ILE A 107 -16.16 -10.36 -3.24
CA ILE A 107 -15.40 -10.69 -2.04
C ILE A 107 -15.89 -12.04 -1.52
N ARG A 108 -14.97 -12.97 -1.27
CA ARG A 108 -15.26 -14.33 -0.81
C ARG A 108 -14.60 -14.69 0.52
N SER A 109 -13.58 -13.91 0.90
CA SER A 109 -12.78 -14.16 2.09
C SER A 109 -12.18 -12.86 2.65
N SER A 110 -11.70 -12.90 3.89
CA SER A 110 -10.89 -11.84 4.51
C SER A 110 -9.63 -11.54 3.71
N ALA A 111 -9.03 -12.56 3.10
CA ALA A 111 -7.87 -12.40 2.24
C ALA A 111 -8.17 -11.53 1.00
N ASP A 112 -9.36 -11.63 0.40
CA ASP A 112 -9.76 -10.75 -0.71
C ASP A 112 -9.85 -9.29 -0.25
N ILE A 113 -10.37 -9.05 0.97
CA ILE A 113 -10.45 -7.71 1.58
C ILE A 113 -9.03 -7.19 1.86
N TYR A 114 -8.18 -8.02 2.48
CA TYR A 114 -6.78 -7.67 2.73
C TYR A 114 -6.06 -7.29 1.45
N GLU A 115 -6.13 -8.12 0.43
CA GLU A 115 -5.51 -7.86 -0.87
C GLU A 115 -6.01 -6.58 -1.53
N LEU A 116 -7.29 -6.23 -1.33
CA LEU A 116 -7.89 -5.00 -1.87
C LEU A 116 -7.41 -3.74 -1.15
N PHE A 117 -7.16 -3.83 0.18
CA PHE A 117 -6.83 -2.68 1.02
C PHE A 117 -5.35 -2.57 1.38
N HIS A 118 -4.60 -3.66 1.44
CA HIS A 118 -3.17 -3.64 1.76
C HIS A 118 -2.39 -2.59 0.93
N PRO A 119 -2.53 -2.50 -0.41
CA PRO A 119 -1.81 -1.49 -1.18
C PRO A 119 -2.22 -0.04 -0.88
N LEU A 120 -3.37 0.17 -0.26
CA LEU A 120 -3.83 1.51 0.14
C LEU A 120 -3.26 1.91 1.50
N LEU A 121 -3.08 0.93 2.39
CA LEU A 121 -2.91 1.16 3.83
C LEU A 121 -1.52 0.81 4.36
N CYS A 122 -0.78 -0.10 3.72
CA CYS A 122 0.48 -0.63 4.24
C CYS A 122 1.59 0.41 4.45
N ASP A 123 1.57 1.51 3.67
CA ASP A 123 2.60 2.56 3.73
C ASP A 123 2.21 3.76 4.61
N LEU A 124 1.02 3.72 5.21
CA LEU A 124 0.54 4.86 5.99
C LEU A 124 1.17 4.87 7.38
N ALA A 125 1.64 6.05 7.78
CA ALA A 125 2.17 6.29 9.13
C ALA A 125 1.07 6.55 10.17
N THR A 126 -0.19 6.73 9.74
CA THR A 126 -1.34 7.01 10.59
C THR A 126 -2.45 6.00 10.31
N GLU A 127 -3.29 5.74 11.30
CA GLU A 127 -4.46 4.90 11.12
C GLU A 127 -5.48 5.57 10.21
N GLU A 128 -6.03 4.82 9.29
CA GLU A 128 -7.21 5.19 8.51
C GLU A 128 -8.29 4.14 8.68
N PHE A 129 -9.53 4.60 8.81
CA PHE A 129 -10.68 3.72 8.90
C PHE A 129 -11.53 3.81 7.63
N TRP A 130 -11.84 2.66 7.06
CA TRP A 130 -12.56 2.51 5.80
C TRP A 130 -13.77 1.62 5.94
N VAL A 131 -14.74 1.82 5.09
CA VAL A 131 -15.84 0.89 4.87
C VAL A 131 -15.84 0.41 3.42
N LEU A 132 -15.91 -0.90 3.24
CA LEU A 132 -16.14 -1.55 1.96
C LEU A 132 -17.63 -1.76 1.79
N LEU A 133 -18.19 -1.21 0.74
CA LEU A 133 -19.61 -1.27 0.41
C LEU A 133 -19.83 -2.34 -0.66
N MET A 134 -20.75 -3.27 -0.43
CA MET A 134 -21.00 -4.41 -1.32
C MET A 134 -22.49 -4.61 -1.55
N ASN A 135 -22.83 -5.19 -2.69
CA ASN A 135 -24.18 -5.63 -2.98
C ASN A 135 -24.45 -7.04 -2.42
N HIS A 136 -25.66 -7.55 -2.60
CA HIS A 136 -26.09 -8.88 -2.11
C HIS A 136 -25.24 -10.05 -2.65
N ALA A 137 -24.61 -9.90 -3.81
CA ALA A 137 -23.71 -10.90 -4.38
C ALA A 137 -22.23 -10.67 -3.95
N ALA A 138 -21.99 -9.94 -2.86
CA ALA A 138 -20.69 -9.54 -2.35
C ALA A 138 -19.80 -8.82 -3.38
N LYS A 139 -20.38 -8.25 -4.45
CA LYS A 139 -19.65 -7.44 -5.40
C LYS A 139 -19.40 -6.05 -4.83
N VAL A 140 -18.17 -5.58 -4.96
CA VAL A 140 -17.77 -4.25 -4.50
C VAL A 140 -18.55 -3.16 -5.24
N ILE A 141 -19.22 -2.30 -4.48
CA ILE A 141 -19.86 -1.07 -4.96
C ILE A 141 -18.85 0.08 -4.86
N ASP A 142 -18.29 0.29 -3.64
CA ASP A 142 -17.35 1.38 -3.38
C ASP A 142 -16.46 1.07 -2.16
N LYS A 143 -15.41 1.86 -2.00
CA LYS A 143 -14.50 1.90 -0.87
C LYS A 143 -14.45 3.31 -0.32
N VAL A 144 -15.00 3.53 0.85
CA VAL A 144 -15.13 4.88 1.42
C VAL A 144 -14.26 5.01 2.66
N ARG A 145 -13.38 6.01 2.66
CA ARG A 145 -12.63 6.38 3.86
C ARG A 145 -13.53 7.16 4.81
N ILE A 146 -13.73 6.63 6.02
CA ILE A 146 -14.59 7.23 7.05
C ILE A 146 -13.82 8.24 7.89
N SER A 147 -12.58 7.87 8.28
CA SER A 147 -11.76 8.77 9.09
C SER A 147 -10.27 8.54 8.81
N ARG A 148 -9.49 9.56 9.15
CA ARG A 148 -8.04 9.54 9.22
C ARG A 148 -7.65 10.09 10.56
N GLY A 149 -7.03 9.26 11.41
CA GLY A 149 -6.68 9.62 12.78
C GLY A 149 -5.31 10.26 12.91
N GLY A 150 -5.03 10.73 14.15
CA GLY A 150 -3.68 11.05 14.60
C GLY A 150 -2.86 9.79 14.89
N ILE A 151 -1.74 9.97 15.60
CA ILE A 151 -0.78 8.89 15.88
C ILE A 151 -1.37 7.81 16.81
N ASP A 152 -2.37 8.14 17.65
CA ASP A 152 -2.81 7.28 18.76
C ASP A 152 -4.24 6.73 18.65
N GLN A 153 -5.15 7.31 17.87
CA GLN A 153 -6.54 6.80 17.74
C GLN A 153 -7.25 7.31 16.48
N THR A 154 -8.00 6.43 15.83
CA THR A 154 -8.95 6.76 14.76
C THR A 154 -10.36 6.45 15.21
N THR A 155 -11.14 7.49 15.56
CA THR A 155 -12.55 7.33 15.90
C THR A 155 -13.38 7.26 14.63
N ALA A 156 -14.00 6.12 14.34
CA ALA A 156 -14.99 5.98 13.28
C ALA A 156 -16.40 6.18 13.87
N ASP A 157 -17.18 7.07 13.25
CA ASP A 157 -18.56 7.31 13.66
C ASP A 157 -19.50 6.32 12.93
N VAL A 158 -20.22 5.52 13.72
CA VAL A 158 -21.21 4.53 13.22
C VAL A 158 -22.22 5.17 12.26
N ARG A 159 -22.67 6.40 12.53
CA ARG A 159 -23.62 7.11 11.66
C ARG A 159 -23.02 7.42 10.30
N SER A 160 -21.75 7.78 10.26
CA SER A 160 -21.03 8.05 9.02
C SER A 160 -20.87 6.77 8.18
N ILE A 161 -20.55 5.64 8.80
CA ILE A 161 -20.46 4.33 8.13
C ILE A 161 -21.81 3.96 7.49
N LEU A 162 -22.88 4.02 8.29
CA LEU A 162 -24.19 3.61 7.82
C LEU A 162 -24.78 4.60 6.80
N ARG A 163 -24.49 5.90 6.91
CA ARG A 163 -24.86 6.89 5.91
C ARG A 163 -24.32 6.53 4.54
N GLU A 164 -23.03 6.20 4.45
CA GLU A 164 -22.42 5.82 3.17
C GLU A 164 -23.03 4.53 2.61
N ALA A 165 -23.29 3.53 3.47
CA ALA A 165 -23.94 2.30 3.07
C ALA A 165 -25.34 2.53 2.50
N LEU A 166 -26.15 3.41 3.14
CA LEU A 166 -27.50 3.74 2.69
C LEU A 166 -27.49 4.56 1.39
N LEU A 167 -26.62 5.56 1.29
CA LEU A 167 -26.50 6.38 0.07
C LEU A 167 -26.13 5.53 -1.16
N GLN A 168 -25.25 4.57 -0.99
CA GLN A 168 -24.79 3.67 -2.07
C GLN A 168 -25.69 2.42 -2.21
N ARG A 169 -26.75 2.30 -1.42
CA ARG A 169 -27.66 1.13 -1.40
C ARG A 169 -26.92 -0.18 -1.20
N ALA A 170 -25.87 -0.18 -0.38
CA ALA A 170 -25.16 -1.37 -0.01
C ALA A 170 -26.04 -2.27 0.88
N THR A 171 -25.97 -3.57 0.63
CA THR A 171 -26.66 -4.59 1.45
C THR A 171 -25.68 -5.32 2.36
N GLN A 172 -24.40 -5.21 2.08
CA GLN A 172 -23.31 -5.78 2.87
C GLN A 172 -22.20 -4.74 3.03
N ILE A 173 -21.55 -4.75 4.18
CA ILE A 173 -20.40 -3.90 4.47
C ILE A 173 -19.30 -4.73 5.14
N ALA A 174 -18.05 -4.31 4.94
CA ALA A 174 -16.93 -4.72 5.79
C ALA A 174 -16.23 -3.47 6.31
N LEU A 175 -15.70 -3.55 7.52
CA LEU A 175 -14.88 -2.51 8.16
C LEU A 175 -13.42 -2.81 7.93
N ILE A 176 -12.62 -1.80 7.68
CA ILE A 176 -11.19 -1.97 7.48
C ILE A 176 -10.44 -0.82 8.15
N HIS A 177 -9.38 -1.13 8.88
CA HIS A 177 -8.42 -0.13 9.31
C HIS A 177 -7.01 -0.72 9.33
N ASN A 178 -6.00 0.14 9.34
CA ASN A 178 -4.60 -0.30 9.44
C ASN A 178 -4.05 -0.01 10.82
N HIS A 179 -3.13 -0.88 11.25
CA HIS A 179 -2.27 -0.63 12.40
C HIS A 179 -0.84 -0.36 11.93
N PRO A 180 -0.39 0.91 11.92
CA PRO A 180 0.98 1.27 11.54
C PRO A 180 2.05 0.65 12.45
N SER A 181 1.68 0.27 13.67
CA SER A 181 2.56 -0.45 14.61
C SER A 181 2.95 -1.84 14.14
N GLY A 182 2.22 -2.42 13.18
CA GLY A 182 2.40 -3.79 12.71
C GLY A 182 1.73 -4.87 13.59
N ASN A 183 1.13 -4.49 14.74
CA ASN A 183 0.37 -5.44 15.56
C ASN A 183 -1.02 -5.69 14.95
N PRO A 184 -1.36 -6.91 14.49
CA PRO A 184 -2.65 -7.18 13.86
C PRO A 184 -3.81 -7.34 14.86
N HIS A 185 -3.53 -7.49 16.17
CA HIS A 185 -4.58 -7.77 17.15
C HIS A 185 -5.46 -6.55 17.42
N PRO A 186 -6.81 -6.76 17.54
CA PRO A 186 -7.75 -5.70 17.80
C PRO A 186 -7.61 -5.13 19.21
N SER A 187 -7.84 -3.83 19.34
CA SER A 187 -8.01 -3.16 20.62
C SER A 187 -9.43 -3.41 21.18
N ASN A 188 -9.63 -3.04 22.47
CA ASN A 188 -10.97 -3.07 23.06
C ASN A 188 -11.94 -2.10 22.36
N ASP A 189 -11.45 -1.00 21.84
CA ASP A 189 -12.25 -0.01 21.11
C ASP A 189 -12.64 -0.52 19.72
N ASP A 190 -11.79 -1.28 19.04
CA ASP A 190 -12.13 -1.98 17.77
C ASP A 190 -13.26 -2.97 17.99
N GLN A 191 -13.19 -3.76 19.06
CA GLN A 191 -14.22 -4.74 19.40
C GLN A 191 -15.56 -4.05 19.70
N ARG A 192 -15.54 -2.97 20.48
CA ARG A 192 -16.75 -2.17 20.80
C ARG A 192 -17.35 -1.55 19.53
N LEU A 193 -16.53 -0.94 18.70
CA LEU A 193 -16.98 -0.33 17.45
C LEU A 193 -17.61 -1.38 16.53
N THR A 194 -16.96 -2.53 16.38
CA THR A 194 -17.47 -3.66 15.57
C THR A 194 -18.86 -4.07 16.02
N GLU A 195 -19.05 -4.28 17.30
CA GLU A 195 -20.34 -4.68 17.86
C GLU A 195 -21.42 -3.60 17.70
N LEU A 196 -21.06 -2.33 17.88
CA LEU A 196 -21.99 -1.20 17.66
C LEU A 196 -22.41 -1.11 16.20
N VAL A 197 -21.46 -1.23 15.26
CA VAL A 197 -21.77 -1.19 13.81
C VAL A 197 -22.62 -2.40 13.44
N ARG A 198 -22.28 -3.61 13.92
CA ARG A 198 -23.03 -4.84 13.65
C ARG A 198 -24.52 -4.70 14.02
N LYS A 199 -24.79 -4.26 15.25
CA LYS A 199 -26.15 -4.04 15.75
C LYS A 199 -26.91 -2.99 14.94
N ALA A 200 -26.27 -1.86 14.68
CA ALA A 200 -26.90 -0.75 13.97
C ALA A 200 -27.15 -1.12 12.48
N ALA A 201 -26.22 -1.79 11.81
CA ALA A 201 -26.35 -2.26 10.45
C ALA A 201 -27.48 -3.31 10.33
N GLN A 202 -27.56 -4.26 11.25
CA GLN A 202 -28.60 -5.28 11.31
C GLN A 202 -30.01 -4.64 11.40
N THR A 203 -30.18 -3.58 12.16
CA THR A 203 -31.47 -2.83 12.27
C THR A 203 -31.91 -2.25 10.92
N MET A 204 -30.96 -1.96 10.04
CA MET A 204 -31.17 -1.41 8.69
C MET A 204 -31.13 -2.47 7.59
N ASN A 205 -31.15 -3.78 7.94
CA ASN A 205 -30.98 -4.89 7.01
C ASN A 205 -29.69 -4.81 6.17
N ILE A 206 -28.63 -4.27 6.75
CA ILE A 206 -27.29 -4.26 6.18
C ILE A 206 -26.46 -5.27 6.95
N HIS A 207 -25.79 -6.20 6.25
CA HIS A 207 -24.97 -7.23 6.87
C HIS A 207 -23.53 -6.78 7.01
N LEU A 208 -23.00 -6.78 8.23
CA LEU A 208 -21.57 -6.63 8.48
C LEU A 208 -20.90 -7.99 8.23
N THR A 209 -20.13 -8.10 7.15
CA THR A 209 -19.52 -9.36 6.72
C THR A 209 -18.19 -9.62 7.40
N ASP A 210 -17.43 -8.55 7.70
CA ASP A 210 -16.14 -8.65 8.37
C ASP A 210 -15.70 -7.31 8.96
N HIS A 211 -14.71 -7.38 9.86
CA HIS A 211 -13.85 -6.27 10.24
C HIS A 211 -12.40 -6.74 10.10
N VAL A 212 -11.64 -6.13 9.19
CA VAL A 212 -10.29 -6.55 8.86
C VAL A 212 -9.28 -5.47 9.29
N ILE A 213 -8.34 -5.88 10.12
CA ILE A 213 -7.19 -5.05 10.51
C ILE A 213 -6.04 -5.37 9.57
N VAL A 214 -5.51 -4.36 8.90
CA VAL A 214 -4.44 -4.49 7.90
C VAL A 214 -3.11 -4.05 8.49
N THR A 215 -2.09 -4.89 8.36
CA THR A 215 -0.70 -4.55 8.68
C THR A 215 0.19 -4.81 7.47
N ASP A 216 1.45 -4.41 7.55
CA ASP A 216 2.45 -4.72 6.53
C ASP A 216 2.87 -6.19 6.63
N GLY A 217 2.22 -7.05 5.82
CA GLY A 217 2.53 -8.48 5.73
C GLY A 217 1.52 -9.43 6.38
N SER A 218 0.55 -8.92 7.18
CA SER A 218 -0.50 -9.75 7.79
C SER A 218 -1.82 -9.00 7.96
N HIS A 219 -2.87 -9.73 8.31
CA HIS A 219 -4.16 -9.16 8.67
C HIS A 219 -4.81 -9.97 9.79
N TYR A 220 -5.78 -9.35 10.44
CA TYR A 220 -6.69 -9.98 11.39
C TYR A 220 -8.11 -9.81 10.88
N SER A 221 -8.92 -10.86 10.92
CA SER A 221 -10.32 -10.84 10.54
C SER A 221 -11.17 -11.24 11.73
N PHE A 222 -12.14 -10.40 12.08
CA PHE A 222 -13.09 -10.71 13.14
C PHE A 222 -14.01 -11.88 12.78
N ASN A 223 -14.34 -12.02 11.50
CA ASN A 223 -15.16 -13.14 11.03
C ASN A 223 -14.40 -14.47 11.09
N ASP A 224 -13.12 -14.51 10.66
CA ASP A 224 -12.32 -15.73 10.70
C ASP A 224 -12.05 -16.20 12.14
N GLU A 225 -12.01 -15.28 13.10
CA GLU A 225 -11.84 -15.54 14.54
C GLU A 225 -13.16 -15.81 15.26
N GLY A 226 -14.31 -15.77 14.54
CA GLY A 226 -15.63 -16.06 15.12
C GLY A 226 -16.16 -15.00 16.06
N LEU A 227 -15.77 -13.74 15.87
CA LEU A 227 -16.15 -12.59 16.71
C LEU A 227 -17.27 -11.72 16.09
N LEU A 228 -17.88 -12.15 14.97
CA LEU A 228 -19.02 -11.48 14.31
C LEU A 228 -20.30 -12.26 14.43
#